data_c06319e886512a74d9632689a29cc4b6
#
_entry.id   c06319e886512a74d9632689a29cc4b6
#
_cell.length_a   1.000
_cell.length_b   1.000
_cell.length_c   1.000
_cell.angle_alpha   90.00
_cell.angle_beta   90.00
_cell.angle_gamma   90.00
#
_symmetry.space_group_name_H-M   'P 1'
#
loop_
_entity.id
_entity.type
_entity.pdbx_description
1 polymer ?
#
loop_
_entity_poly.entity_id
_entity_poly.type
_entity_poly.pdbx_seq_one_letter_code
_entity_poly.pdbx_strand_id
1 'polypeptide(L)'
;MKPRQIRTLHRPSLDTTTRFPPLVFVHGGYATAACWDAYFLPWFSARGFDCHALDLSGHGQSDGCERLDSFGLNDYADDLAQVTEALPRPAVVIGHSMGTVVVERFLERHPAHAAILMAPVPPTGILGTTMKLAFSDPNFFIEQSRATRGQYTEETLATMREVYYSPETRTADLIRFGPLFQAESRRALLDLTLLAMRIGGRRPKLPVLIVGGEADALFPPELLGFSAARWQAEVAVVPRAGHTLMLDAHWQAAAERTAEWLERRI
;
A
#
# COMPACT_ATOMS: atom_id res chain seq x y z
N MET A 1 -9.77 4.10 26.56
CA MET A 1 -9.90 2.86 25.74
C MET A 1 -8.60 2.08 25.86
N LYS A 2 -8.62 0.73 25.91
CA LYS A 2 -7.38 -0.04 25.80
C LYS A 2 -6.73 0.27 24.43
N PRO A 3 -5.38 0.40 24.36
CA PRO A 3 -4.71 0.51 23.09
C PRO A 3 -5.05 -0.70 22.21
N ARG A 4 -5.28 -0.47 20.91
CA ARG A 4 -5.51 -1.56 19.95
C ARG A 4 -4.24 -2.37 19.79
N GLN A 5 -4.37 -3.68 19.71
CA GLN A 5 -3.24 -4.55 19.40
C GLN A 5 -3.07 -4.59 17.88
N ILE A 6 -2.03 -3.94 17.40
CA ILE A 6 -1.65 -3.95 15.98
C ILE A 6 -0.67 -5.08 15.75
N ARG A 7 -1.03 -6.00 14.85
CA ARG A 7 -0.17 -7.13 14.47
C ARG A 7 0.79 -6.73 13.38
N THR A 8 1.99 -7.24 13.49
CA THR A 8 3.07 -6.94 12.55
C THR A 8 3.75 -8.23 12.13
N LEU A 9 3.88 -8.45 10.83
CA LEU A 9 4.78 -9.45 10.29
C LEU A 9 6.19 -8.87 10.30
N HIS A 10 7.13 -9.63 10.85
CA HIS A 10 8.53 -9.21 10.96
C HIS A 10 9.44 -10.20 10.23
N ARG A 11 10.26 -9.67 9.34
CA ARG A 11 11.35 -10.38 8.69
C ARG A 11 12.65 -9.66 9.03
N PRO A 12 13.44 -10.17 10.00
CA PRO A 12 14.68 -9.54 10.38
C PRO A 12 15.69 -9.56 9.23
N SER A 13 16.59 -8.60 9.22
CA SER A 13 17.72 -8.61 8.31
C SER A 13 18.50 -9.92 8.41
N LEU A 14 18.82 -10.53 7.29
CA LEU A 14 19.73 -11.69 7.24
C LEU A 14 21.20 -11.28 7.30
N ASP A 15 21.50 -10.00 7.09
CA ASP A 15 22.85 -9.43 7.27
C ASP A 15 22.87 -8.55 8.52
N THR A 16 23.52 -9.04 9.57
CA THR A 16 23.64 -8.33 10.85
C THR A 16 24.65 -7.17 10.82
N THR A 17 25.38 -7.01 9.73
CA THR A 17 26.38 -5.92 9.56
C THR A 17 25.76 -4.66 8.95
N THR A 18 24.60 -4.77 8.30
CA THR A 18 23.93 -3.63 7.68
C THR A 18 23.38 -2.67 8.72
N ARG A 19 23.41 -1.37 8.35
CA ARG A 19 22.92 -0.28 9.19
C ARG A 19 21.73 0.44 8.59
N PHE A 20 21.04 -0.17 7.63
CA PHE A 20 19.85 0.42 7.03
C PHE A 20 18.77 0.66 8.08
N PRO A 21 18.03 1.78 7.99
CA PRO A 21 16.83 1.99 8.80
C PRO A 21 15.83 0.84 8.61
N PRO A 22 15.03 0.50 9.62
CA PRO A 22 13.96 -0.47 9.44
C PRO A 22 12.97 0.00 8.38
N LEU A 23 12.43 -0.94 7.60
CA LEU A 23 11.38 -0.70 6.62
C LEU A 23 10.02 -1.07 7.25
N VAL A 24 9.05 -0.16 7.19
CA VAL A 24 7.69 -0.40 7.67
C VAL A 24 6.72 -0.29 6.50
N PHE A 25 6.05 -1.41 6.18
CA PHE A 25 5.15 -1.54 5.04
C PHE A 25 3.70 -1.45 5.47
N VAL A 26 2.94 -0.57 4.79
CA VAL A 26 1.51 -0.30 5.03
C VAL A 26 0.73 -0.76 3.81
N HIS A 27 -0.19 -1.71 4.00
CA HIS A 27 -0.99 -2.26 2.91
C HIS A 27 -2.04 -1.27 2.37
N GLY A 28 -2.55 -1.54 1.18
CA GLY A 28 -3.63 -0.82 0.53
C GLY A 28 -5.01 -1.23 1.02
N GLY A 29 -6.03 -0.59 0.48
CA GLY A 29 -7.42 -1.00 0.72
C GLY A 29 -7.66 -2.45 0.33
N TYR A 30 -8.55 -3.10 1.07
CA TYR A 30 -8.93 -4.51 0.89
C TYR A 30 -7.83 -5.55 1.12
N ALA A 31 -6.60 -5.14 1.50
CA ALA A 31 -5.45 -6.03 1.68
C ALA A 31 -5.12 -6.27 3.16
N THR A 32 -4.11 -7.07 3.40
CA THR A 32 -3.50 -7.32 4.72
C THR A 32 -1.97 -7.24 4.61
N ALA A 33 -1.26 -7.25 5.73
CA ALA A 33 0.20 -7.28 5.78
C ALA A 33 0.79 -8.46 4.99
N ALA A 34 0.06 -9.55 4.87
CA ALA A 34 0.51 -10.75 4.15
C ALA A 34 0.77 -10.52 2.66
N CYS A 35 0.20 -9.47 2.04
CA CYS A 35 0.49 -9.13 0.65
C CYS A 35 1.98 -8.75 0.45
N TRP A 36 2.64 -8.22 1.46
CA TRP A 36 4.05 -7.90 1.43
C TRP A 36 4.95 -9.12 1.66
N ASP A 37 4.46 -10.08 2.47
CA ASP A 37 5.24 -11.27 2.83
C ASP A 37 5.34 -12.31 1.70
N ALA A 38 4.51 -12.19 0.68
CA ALA A 38 4.57 -13.07 -0.49
C ALA A 38 5.93 -12.99 -1.22
N TYR A 39 6.49 -11.77 -1.34
CA TYR A 39 7.73 -11.53 -2.06
C TYR A 39 8.60 -10.43 -1.44
N PHE A 40 8.04 -9.27 -1.08
CA PHE A 40 8.80 -8.09 -0.70
C PHE A 40 9.58 -8.28 0.60
N LEU A 41 8.92 -8.69 1.69
CA LEU A 41 9.62 -8.84 2.98
C LEU A 41 10.79 -9.81 2.90
N PRO A 42 10.65 -11.05 2.36
CA PRO A 42 11.80 -11.97 2.26
C PRO A 42 12.88 -11.43 1.31
N TRP A 43 12.50 -10.72 0.24
CA TRP A 43 13.45 -10.19 -0.72
C TRP A 43 14.30 -9.05 -0.14
N PHE A 44 13.69 -8.12 0.61
CA PHE A 44 14.40 -7.03 1.29
C PHE A 44 15.19 -7.53 2.50
N SER A 45 14.64 -8.48 3.27
CA SER A 45 15.35 -9.12 4.40
C SER A 45 16.65 -9.78 3.94
N ALA A 46 16.62 -10.48 2.80
CA ALA A 46 17.82 -11.10 2.21
C ALA A 46 18.88 -10.07 1.77
N ARG A 47 18.50 -8.78 1.61
CA ARG A 47 19.38 -7.67 1.26
C ARG A 47 19.80 -6.81 2.46
N GLY A 48 19.57 -7.29 3.66
CA GLY A 48 20.04 -6.64 4.87
C GLY A 48 19.07 -5.62 5.46
N PHE A 49 17.82 -5.54 5.00
CA PHE A 49 16.83 -4.67 5.60
C PHE A 49 16.03 -5.40 6.68
N ASP A 50 15.80 -4.72 7.80
CA ASP A 50 14.87 -5.17 8.84
C ASP A 50 13.46 -4.73 8.49
N CYS A 51 12.57 -5.69 8.18
CA CYS A 51 11.30 -5.45 7.52
C CYS A 51 10.11 -5.75 8.43
N HIS A 52 9.19 -4.80 8.55
CA HIS A 52 7.96 -4.91 9.31
C HIS A 52 6.77 -4.58 8.41
N ALA A 53 5.72 -5.39 8.38
CA ALA A 53 4.47 -5.08 7.70
C ALA A 53 3.32 -5.18 8.70
N LEU A 54 2.57 -4.09 8.88
CA LEU A 54 1.46 -4.08 9.84
C LEU A 54 0.13 -4.42 9.17
N ASP A 55 -0.71 -5.15 9.90
CA ASP A 55 -2.14 -5.19 9.63
C ASP A 55 -2.78 -3.95 10.26
N LEU A 56 -3.47 -3.13 9.46
CA LEU A 56 -4.22 -1.98 9.98
C LEU A 56 -5.38 -2.43 10.86
N SER A 57 -5.89 -1.57 11.73
CA SER A 57 -7.04 -1.87 12.58
C SER A 57 -8.21 -2.45 11.78
N GLY A 58 -8.75 -3.58 12.23
CA GLY A 58 -9.82 -4.31 11.55
C GLY A 58 -9.36 -5.20 10.40
N HIS A 59 -8.04 -5.23 10.09
CA HIS A 59 -7.46 -6.06 9.04
C HIS A 59 -6.60 -7.19 9.61
N GLY A 60 -6.54 -8.29 8.85
CA GLY A 60 -5.69 -9.43 9.14
C GLY A 60 -5.89 -9.95 10.56
N GLN A 61 -4.84 -9.86 11.38
CA GLN A 61 -4.83 -10.31 12.77
C GLN A 61 -4.82 -9.16 13.78
N SER A 62 -4.98 -7.90 13.33
CA SER A 62 -5.14 -6.75 14.22
C SER A 62 -6.54 -6.67 14.81
N ASP A 63 -6.66 -6.03 15.99
CA ASP A 63 -7.94 -5.84 16.66
C ASP A 63 -8.93 -5.04 15.82
N GLY A 64 -10.22 -5.31 15.99
CA GLY A 64 -11.32 -4.45 15.54
C GLY A 64 -12.01 -4.93 14.27
N CYS A 65 -11.85 -6.18 13.86
CA CYS A 65 -12.51 -6.71 12.67
C CYS A 65 -14.04 -6.64 12.77
N GLU A 66 -14.60 -6.78 13.98
CA GLU A 66 -16.04 -6.67 14.28
C GLU A 66 -16.62 -5.25 14.14
N ARG A 67 -15.74 -4.25 14.04
CA ARG A 67 -16.09 -2.83 13.91
C ARG A 67 -15.27 -2.14 12.82
N LEU A 68 -14.92 -2.86 11.77
CA LEU A 68 -14.09 -2.38 10.66
C LEU A 68 -14.54 -0.99 10.16
N ASP A 69 -15.83 -0.79 9.97
CA ASP A 69 -16.42 0.46 9.48
C ASP A 69 -16.27 1.67 10.43
N SER A 70 -15.79 1.47 11.65
CA SER A 70 -15.51 2.56 12.58
C SER A 70 -14.15 3.22 12.35
N PHE A 71 -13.24 2.58 11.62
CA PHE A 71 -11.89 3.08 11.38
C PHE A 71 -11.82 3.93 10.12
N GLY A 72 -11.15 5.07 10.22
CA GLY A 72 -10.81 5.93 9.09
C GLY A 72 -9.31 6.05 8.92
N LEU A 73 -8.88 6.83 7.93
CA LEU A 73 -7.46 6.96 7.59
C LEU A 73 -6.61 7.57 8.70
N ASN A 74 -7.20 8.33 9.64
CA ASN A 74 -6.47 8.85 10.80
C ASN A 74 -6.22 7.76 11.82
N ASP A 75 -7.17 6.84 12.03
CA ASP A 75 -6.99 5.69 12.92
C ASP A 75 -5.88 4.78 12.38
N TYR A 76 -5.80 4.60 11.06
CA TYR A 76 -4.74 3.85 10.39
C TYR A 76 -3.36 4.53 10.49
N ALA A 77 -3.33 5.86 10.46
CA ALA A 77 -2.08 6.59 10.70
C ALA A 77 -1.60 6.47 12.16
N ASP A 78 -2.52 6.37 13.12
CA ASP A 78 -2.20 6.10 14.52
C ASP A 78 -1.69 4.65 14.72
N ASP A 79 -2.21 3.68 13.97
CA ASP A 79 -1.68 2.30 13.94
C ASP A 79 -0.23 2.28 13.46
N LEU A 80 0.09 3.01 12.39
CA LEU A 80 1.46 3.14 11.88
C LEU A 80 2.37 3.81 12.92
N ALA A 81 1.88 4.85 13.61
CA ALA A 81 2.63 5.52 14.67
C ALA A 81 2.97 4.53 15.81
N GLN A 82 2.01 3.74 16.27
CA GLN A 82 2.24 2.72 17.30
C GLN A 82 3.36 1.75 16.92
N VAL A 83 3.40 1.30 15.66
CA VAL A 83 4.43 0.38 15.17
C VAL A 83 5.80 1.07 15.09
N THR A 84 5.86 2.27 14.52
CA THR A 84 7.13 2.98 14.33
C THR A 84 7.74 3.47 15.64
N GLU A 85 6.93 3.84 16.63
CA GLU A 85 7.39 4.25 17.97
C GLU A 85 8.03 3.10 18.77
N ALA A 86 7.69 1.85 18.44
CA ALA A 86 8.31 0.68 19.05
C ALA A 86 9.69 0.33 18.44
N LEU A 87 10.07 0.98 17.34
CA LEU A 87 11.35 0.72 16.66
C LEU A 87 12.49 1.55 17.28
N PRO A 88 13.74 1.04 17.25
CA PRO A 88 14.88 1.68 17.91
C PRO A 88 15.32 3.00 17.24
N ARG A 89 14.85 3.27 16.02
CA ARG A 89 15.19 4.47 15.24
C ARG A 89 14.10 4.75 14.18
N PRO A 90 14.04 6.00 13.63
CA PRO A 90 13.08 6.34 12.59
C PRO A 90 13.17 5.39 11.39
N ALA A 91 12.02 4.88 10.97
CA ALA A 91 11.90 3.94 9.86
C ALA A 91 11.79 4.64 8.51
N VAL A 92 12.03 3.90 7.43
CA VAL A 92 11.48 4.21 6.12
C VAL A 92 10.06 3.66 6.08
N VAL A 93 9.08 4.52 5.83
CA VAL A 93 7.67 4.13 5.76
C VAL A 93 7.24 3.95 4.31
N ILE A 94 6.67 2.79 3.99
CA ILE A 94 6.32 2.38 2.63
C ILE A 94 4.82 2.10 2.58
N GLY A 95 4.07 2.93 1.87
CA GLY A 95 2.63 2.73 1.70
C GLY A 95 2.29 2.30 0.29
N HIS A 96 1.27 1.45 0.14
CA HIS A 96 0.69 1.08 -1.14
C HIS A 96 -0.74 1.56 -1.25
N SER A 97 -1.14 2.17 -2.39
CA SER A 97 -2.51 2.58 -2.66
C SER A 97 -3.09 3.41 -1.49
N MET A 98 -4.19 2.98 -0.83
CA MET A 98 -4.72 3.61 0.39
C MET A 98 -3.62 3.83 1.44
N GLY A 99 -2.71 2.88 1.61
CA GLY A 99 -1.58 2.98 2.56
C GLY A 99 -0.68 4.18 2.30
N THR A 100 -0.65 4.74 1.08
CA THR A 100 0.09 5.98 0.80
C THR A 100 -0.52 7.17 1.54
N VAL A 101 -1.85 7.26 1.59
CA VAL A 101 -2.55 8.31 2.33
C VAL A 101 -2.38 8.12 3.84
N VAL A 102 -2.33 6.88 4.31
CA VAL A 102 -1.99 6.57 5.72
C VAL A 102 -0.60 7.09 6.05
N VAL A 103 0.40 6.81 5.21
CA VAL A 103 1.78 7.33 5.34
C VAL A 103 1.79 8.86 5.30
N GLU A 104 1.09 9.49 4.37
CA GLU A 104 1.01 10.95 4.30
C GLU A 104 0.44 11.56 5.59
N ARG A 105 -0.62 10.98 6.17
CA ARG A 105 -1.22 11.44 7.42
C ARG A 105 -0.31 11.21 8.63
N PHE A 106 0.40 10.09 8.64
CA PHE A 106 1.41 9.81 9.66
C PHE A 106 2.51 10.88 9.64
N LEU A 107 3.06 11.20 8.46
CA LEU A 107 4.13 12.18 8.29
C LEU A 107 3.75 13.61 8.69
N GLU A 108 2.47 13.95 8.78
CA GLU A 108 2.04 15.24 9.30
C GLU A 108 2.37 15.43 10.79
N ARG A 109 2.47 14.32 11.54
CA ARG A 109 2.57 14.32 13.01
C ARG A 109 3.81 13.62 13.54
N HIS A 110 4.35 12.66 12.79
CA HIS A 110 5.45 11.79 13.23
C HIS A 110 6.64 11.87 12.28
N PRO A 111 7.87 11.70 12.78
CA PRO A 111 9.06 11.65 11.95
C PRO A 111 9.20 10.30 11.24
N ALA A 112 9.83 10.32 10.07
CA ALA A 112 10.34 9.14 9.38
C ALA A 112 11.72 9.45 8.81
N HIS A 113 12.51 8.40 8.51
CA HIS A 113 13.79 8.55 7.83
C HIS A 113 13.58 8.93 6.35
N ALA A 114 12.68 8.24 5.69
CA ALA A 114 12.25 8.47 4.31
C ALA A 114 10.85 7.90 4.10
N ALA A 115 10.23 8.18 2.95
CA ALA A 115 8.95 7.60 2.58
C ALA A 115 8.96 7.05 1.14
N ILE A 116 8.23 5.97 0.93
CA ILE A 116 8.01 5.39 -0.40
C ILE A 116 6.51 5.23 -0.60
N LEU A 117 5.98 5.87 -1.64
CA LEU A 117 4.56 5.86 -1.99
C LEU A 117 4.37 5.02 -3.25
N MET A 118 3.86 3.80 -3.10
CA MET A 118 3.65 2.84 -4.19
C MET A 118 2.22 2.92 -4.69
N ALA A 119 2.04 3.11 -6.00
CA ALA A 119 0.74 3.31 -6.66
C ALA A 119 -0.13 4.31 -5.88
N PRO A 120 0.34 5.56 -5.65
CA PRO A 120 -0.28 6.49 -4.72
C PRO A 120 -1.67 6.91 -5.16
N VAL A 121 -2.58 7.01 -4.20
CA VAL A 121 -3.87 7.68 -4.40
C VAL A 121 -3.59 9.13 -4.82
N PRO A 122 -4.16 9.61 -5.93
CA PRO A 122 -3.96 10.98 -6.36
C PRO A 122 -4.48 11.98 -5.31
N PRO A 123 -3.91 13.19 -5.22
CA PRO A 123 -4.38 14.21 -4.26
C PRO A 123 -5.87 14.59 -4.43
N THR A 124 -6.44 14.29 -5.58
CA THR A 124 -7.87 14.48 -5.87
C THR A 124 -8.78 13.40 -5.26
N GLY A 125 -8.19 12.38 -4.63
CA GLY A 125 -8.92 11.24 -4.07
C GLY A 125 -9.36 10.23 -5.13
N ILE A 126 -10.24 9.32 -4.73
CA ILE A 126 -10.66 8.18 -5.57
C ILE A 126 -11.97 8.40 -6.33
N LEU A 127 -12.65 9.54 -6.16
CA LEU A 127 -13.97 9.78 -6.76
C LEU A 127 -13.94 9.59 -8.30
N GLY A 128 -12.96 10.20 -8.96
CA GLY A 128 -12.80 10.10 -10.41
C GLY A 128 -12.58 8.66 -10.88
N THR A 129 -11.70 7.92 -10.20
CA THR A 129 -11.42 6.51 -10.48
C THR A 129 -12.67 5.65 -10.24
N THR A 130 -13.39 5.87 -9.13
CA THR A 130 -14.62 5.16 -8.80
C THR A 130 -15.69 5.37 -9.88
N MET A 131 -15.88 6.61 -10.33
CA MET A 131 -16.80 6.92 -11.43
C MET A 131 -16.35 6.26 -12.74
N LYS A 132 -15.08 6.37 -13.11
CA LYS A 132 -14.54 5.70 -14.29
C LYS A 132 -14.87 4.20 -14.27
N LEU A 133 -14.56 3.51 -13.17
CA LEU A 133 -14.86 2.07 -13.03
C LEU A 133 -16.36 1.77 -13.13
N ALA A 134 -17.21 2.55 -12.48
CA ALA A 134 -18.67 2.36 -12.55
C ALA A 134 -19.22 2.48 -13.98
N PHE A 135 -18.59 3.28 -14.84
CA PHE A 135 -18.99 3.43 -16.24
C PHE A 135 -18.35 2.42 -17.18
N SER A 136 -17.05 2.08 -16.96
CA SER A 136 -16.31 1.18 -17.86
C SER A 136 -16.53 -0.30 -17.54
N ASP A 137 -16.73 -0.65 -16.27
CA ASP A 137 -17.04 -1.99 -15.79
C ASP A 137 -18.12 -1.94 -14.69
N PRO A 138 -19.41 -1.91 -15.06
CA PRO A 138 -20.52 -1.86 -14.11
C PRO A 138 -20.54 -3.01 -13.09
N ASN A 139 -19.92 -4.15 -13.42
CA ASN A 139 -19.85 -5.31 -12.55
C ASN A 139 -18.68 -5.24 -11.55
N PHE A 140 -17.74 -4.31 -11.74
CA PHE A 140 -16.53 -4.22 -10.91
C PHE A 140 -16.82 -4.34 -9.41
N PHE A 141 -17.76 -3.57 -8.88
CA PHE A 141 -18.05 -3.57 -7.44
C PHE A 141 -18.66 -4.87 -6.94
N ILE A 142 -19.39 -5.58 -7.80
CA ILE A 142 -19.94 -6.91 -7.50
C ILE A 142 -18.79 -7.91 -7.43
N GLU A 143 -17.92 -7.91 -8.42
CA GLU A 143 -16.80 -8.84 -8.51
C GLU A 143 -15.75 -8.56 -7.41
N GLN A 144 -15.49 -7.30 -7.10
CA GLN A 144 -14.67 -6.90 -5.94
C GLN A 144 -15.26 -7.46 -4.63
N SER A 145 -16.58 -7.35 -4.44
CA SER A 145 -17.27 -7.89 -3.26
C SER A 145 -17.21 -9.42 -3.21
N ARG A 146 -17.26 -10.11 -4.34
CA ARG A 146 -17.09 -11.57 -4.45
C ARG A 146 -15.66 -11.98 -4.09
N ALA A 147 -14.66 -11.29 -4.66
CA ALA A 147 -13.25 -11.55 -4.40
C ALA A 147 -12.92 -11.46 -2.91
N THR A 148 -13.39 -10.41 -2.22
CA THR A 148 -13.14 -10.21 -0.77
C THR A 148 -13.87 -11.22 0.13
N ARG A 149 -14.82 -11.99 -0.42
CA ARG A 149 -15.51 -13.11 0.24
C ARG A 149 -14.94 -14.47 -0.14
N GLY A 150 -13.85 -14.51 -0.90
CA GLY A 150 -13.23 -15.75 -1.36
C GLY A 150 -14.00 -16.46 -2.48
N GLN A 151 -14.86 -15.75 -3.21
CA GLN A 151 -15.64 -16.28 -4.33
C GLN A 151 -14.95 -15.93 -5.65
N TYR A 152 -14.18 -16.88 -6.18
CA TYR A 152 -13.35 -16.66 -7.38
C TYR A 152 -13.95 -17.38 -8.60
N THR A 153 -14.89 -16.70 -9.28
CA THR A 153 -15.37 -17.12 -10.59
C THR A 153 -14.40 -16.70 -11.70
N GLU A 154 -14.54 -17.21 -12.91
CA GLU A 154 -13.74 -16.77 -14.07
C GLU A 154 -13.88 -15.25 -14.28
N GLU A 155 -15.10 -14.73 -14.15
CA GLU A 155 -15.41 -13.29 -14.27
C GLU A 155 -14.72 -12.49 -13.16
N THR A 156 -14.82 -12.96 -11.90
CA THR A 156 -14.12 -12.32 -10.77
C THR A 156 -12.62 -12.25 -11.02
N LEU A 157 -11.98 -13.34 -11.46
CA LEU A 157 -10.55 -13.38 -11.72
C LEU A 157 -10.15 -12.50 -12.92
N ALA A 158 -11.00 -12.43 -13.96
CA ALA A 158 -10.76 -11.55 -15.11
C ALA A 158 -10.81 -10.07 -14.70
N THR A 159 -11.86 -9.66 -14.00
CA THR A 159 -12.03 -8.29 -13.49
C THR A 159 -10.88 -7.90 -12.53
N MET A 160 -10.52 -8.79 -11.60
CA MET A 160 -9.41 -8.51 -10.67
C MET A 160 -8.08 -8.37 -11.41
N ARG A 161 -7.82 -9.19 -12.43
CA ARG A 161 -6.62 -9.05 -13.26
C ARG A 161 -6.61 -7.71 -13.97
N GLU A 162 -7.68 -7.38 -14.68
CA GLU A 162 -7.75 -6.16 -15.49
C GLU A 162 -7.53 -4.88 -14.65
N VAL A 163 -8.05 -4.86 -13.43
CA VAL A 163 -7.99 -3.65 -12.60
C VAL A 163 -6.73 -3.57 -11.75
N TYR A 164 -6.25 -4.70 -11.21
CA TYR A 164 -5.20 -4.69 -10.18
C TYR A 164 -3.85 -5.23 -10.63
N TYR A 165 -3.79 -6.00 -11.70
CA TYR A 165 -2.58 -6.72 -12.09
C TYR A 165 -2.20 -6.47 -13.54
N SER A 166 -0.97 -6.80 -13.89
CA SER A 166 -0.56 -6.87 -15.29
C SER A 166 -1.21 -8.06 -16.00
N PRO A 167 -1.37 -8.00 -17.33
CA PRO A 167 -1.88 -9.13 -18.12
C PRO A 167 -1.07 -10.41 -17.96
N GLU A 168 0.22 -10.29 -17.66
CA GLU A 168 1.15 -11.41 -17.44
C GLU A 168 0.95 -12.14 -16.12
N THR A 169 0.20 -11.57 -15.18
CA THR A 169 -0.08 -12.22 -13.89
C THR A 169 -0.97 -13.46 -14.11
N ARG A 170 -0.46 -14.63 -13.74
CA ARG A 170 -1.11 -15.91 -13.99
C ARG A 170 -2.36 -16.08 -13.13
N THR A 171 -3.38 -16.75 -13.65
CA THR A 171 -4.61 -17.08 -12.89
C THR A 171 -4.31 -17.83 -11.58
N ALA A 172 -3.32 -18.74 -11.61
CA ALA A 172 -2.91 -19.47 -10.40
C ALA A 172 -2.38 -18.53 -9.31
N ASP A 173 -1.68 -17.44 -9.67
CA ASP A 173 -1.18 -16.46 -8.72
C ASP A 173 -2.35 -15.60 -8.18
N LEU A 174 -3.33 -15.23 -9.00
CA LEU A 174 -4.53 -14.52 -8.53
C LEU A 174 -5.30 -15.35 -7.48
N ILE A 175 -5.48 -16.65 -7.74
CA ILE A 175 -6.14 -17.57 -6.78
C ILE A 175 -5.31 -17.70 -5.50
N ARG A 176 -3.99 -17.83 -5.62
CA ARG A 176 -3.05 -17.91 -4.48
C ARG A 176 -3.11 -16.64 -3.61
N PHE A 177 -3.23 -15.47 -4.23
CA PHE A 177 -3.25 -14.19 -3.51
C PHE A 177 -4.64 -13.82 -2.98
N GLY A 178 -5.70 -14.42 -3.50
CA GLY A 178 -7.06 -14.13 -3.08
C GLY A 178 -7.26 -14.05 -1.55
N PRO A 179 -6.77 -15.05 -0.76
CA PRO A 179 -6.89 -15.03 0.69
C PRO A 179 -6.16 -13.88 1.40
N LEU A 180 -5.31 -13.11 0.71
CA LEU A 180 -4.62 -11.94 1.25
C LEU A 180 -5.49 -10.70 1.26
N PHE A 181 -6.69 -10.78 0.68
CA PHE A 181 -7.64 -9.67 0.57
C PHE A 181 -8.88 -9.93 1.42
N GLN A 182 -9.46 -8.85 1.93
CA GLN A 182 -10.64 -8.85 2.78
C GLN A 182 -11.50 -7.59 2.53
N ALA A 183 -12.61 -7.44 3.24
CA ALA A 183 -13.40 -6.21 3.21
C ALA A 183 -12.63 -5.00 3.72
N GLU A 184 -12.96 -3.80 3.21
CA GLU A 184 -12.40 -2.53 3.64
C GLU A 184 -13.44 -1.68 4.39
N SER A 185 -12.97 -0.81 5.27
CA SER A 185 -13.80 0.15 6.00
C SER A 185 -14.49 1.13 5.06
N ARG A 186 -15.81 1.21 5.16
CA ARG A 186 -16.61 2.21 4.43
C ARG A 186 -16.22 3.63 4.84
N ARG A 187 -15.83 3.86 6.10
CA ARG A 187 -15.34 5.15 6.56
C ARG A 187 -14.00 5.52 5.90
N ALA A 188 -13.06 4.58 5.80
CA ALA A 188 -11.79 4.81 5.11
C ALA A 188 -12.00 5.11 3.61
N LEU A 189 -12.91 4.39 2.95
CA LEU A 189 -13.29 4.64 1.55
C LEU A 189 -13.93 6.02 1.37
N LEU A 190 -14.78 6.45 2.31
CA LEU A 190 -15.34 7.80 2.32
C LEU A 190 -14.25 8.86 2.50
N ASP A 191 -13.32 8.65 3.44
CA ASP A 191 -12.18 9.54 3.66
C ASP A 191 -11.33 9.69 2.37
N LEU A 192 -11.12 8.61 1.62
CA LEU A 192 -10.42 8.64 0.33
C LEU A 192 -11.22 9.40 -0.74
N THR A 193 -12.53 9.22 -0.77
CA THR A 193 -13.41 9.91 -1.71
C THR A 193 -13.40 11.42 -1.48
N LEU A 194 -13.37 11.83 -0.21
CA LEU A 194 -13.37 13.24 0.19
C LEU A 194 -11.96 13.83 0.33
N LEU A 195 -10.91 13.12 -0.08
CA LEU A 195 -9.52 13.53 0.12
C LEU A 195 -9.21 14.92 -0.49
N ALA A 196 -9.76 15.20 -1.67
CA ALA A 196 -9.59 16.48 -2.36
C ALA A 196 -10.13 17.68 -1.55
N MET A 197 -11.07 17.46 -0.64
CA MET A 197 -11.63 18.50 0.22
C MET A 197 -10.73 18.85 1.41
N ARG A 198 -9.70 18.05 1.64
CA ARG A 198 -8.74 18.26 2.72
C ARG A 198 -7.72 19.32 2.31
N ILE A 199 -7.87 20.53 2.84
CA ILE A 199 -6.95 21.64 2.63
C ILE A 199 -5.87 21.57 3.71
N GLY A 200 -4.59 21.67 3.28
CA GLY A 200 -3.45 21.78 4.18
C GLY A 200 -2.87 20.41 4.60
N GLY A 201 -2.03 20.45 5.59
CA GLY A 201 -1.24 19.35 6.12
C GLY A 201 0.25 19.69 6.07
N ARG A 202 0.93 19.49 7.21
CA ARG A 202 2.38 19.69 7.30
C ARG A 202 3.05 18.65 6.43
N ARG A 203 4.03 19.06 5.63
CA ARG A 203 4.89 18.14 4.88
C ARG A 203 6.31 18.31 5.40
N PRO A 204 6.82 17.33 6.14
CA PRO A 204 8.22 17.36 6.53
C PRO A 204 9.11 17.27 5.30
N LYS A 205 10.28 17.87 5.37
CA LYS A 205 11.33 17.69 4.36
C LYS A 205 12.03 16.37 4.66
N LEU A 206 11.80 15.37 3.85
CA LEU A 206 12.46 14.07 3.90
C LEU A 206 12.58 13.51 2.47
N PRO A 207 13.48 12.55 2.21
CA PRO A 207 13.54 11.86 0.93
C PRO A 207 12.23 11.11 0.65
N VAL A 208 11.65 11.30 -0.54
CA VAL A 208 10.44 10.58 -0.97
C VAL A 208 10.65 9.97 -2.34
N LEU A 209 10.27 8.71 -2.49
CA LEU A 209 10.15 8.02 -3.77
C LEU A 209 8.67 7.73 -4.06
N ILE A 210 8.28 7.94 -5.30
CA ILE A 210 6.99 7.48 -5.82
C ILE A 210 7.25 6.35 -6.80
N VAL A 211 6.58 5.22 -6.61
CA VAL A 211 6.66 4.06 -7.51
C VAL A 211 5.28 3.79 -8.09
N GLY A 212 5.15 3.71 -9.40
CA GLY A 212 3.90 3.36 -10.07
C GLY A 212 4.09 2.29 -11.12
N GLY A 213 3.03 1.55 -11.42
CA GLY A 213 3.00 0.59 -12.53
C GLY A 213 2.63 1.28 -13.83
N GLU A 214 3.30 0.91 -14.95
CA GLU A 214 2.97 1.43 -16.27
C GLU A 214 1.56 1.01 -16.73
N ALA A 215 1.11 -0.18 -16.33
CA ALA A 215 -0.19 -0.74 -16.66
C ALA A 215 -1.22 -0.60 -15.50
N ASP A 216 -0.99 0.31 -14.56
CA ASP A 216 -1.94 0.57 -13.46
C ASP A 216 -3.24 1.18 -13.99
N ALA A 217 -4.32 0.39 -13.98
CA ALA A 217 -5.64 0.82 -14.46
C ALA A 217 -6.37 1.74 -13.47
N LEU A 218 -6.05 1.67 -12.18
CA LEU A 218 -6.63 2.51 -11.13
C LEU A 218 -6.01 3.90 -11.10
N PHE A 219 -4.69 3.96 -11.01
CA PHE A 219 -3.91 5.20 -10.90
C PHE A 219 -2.81 5.21 -11.97
N PRO A 220 -3.17 5.49 -13.23
CA PRO A 220 -2.24 5.50 -14.35
C PRO A 220 -1.01 6.40 -14.10
N PRO A 221 0.13 6.11 -14.75
CA PRO A 221 1.40 6.82 -14.53
C PRO A 221 1.30 8.34 -14.66
N GLU A 222 0.38 8.85 -15.49
CA GLU A 222 0.14 10.27 -15.69
C GLU A 222 -0.27 10.99 -14.39
N LEU A 223 -0.89 10.26 -13.43
CA LEU A 223 -1.31 10.81 -12.16
C LEU A 223 -0.16 10.91 -11.14
N LEU A 224 0.93 10.18 -11.34
CA LEU A 224 2.07 10.19 -10.41
C LEU A 224 2.70 11.58 -10.27
N GLY A 225 2.68 12.37 -11.34
CA GLY A 225 3.20 13.73 -11.37
C GLY A 225 2.58 14.66 -10.32
N PHE A 226 1.29 14.47 -9.99
CA PHE A 226 0.61 15.26 -8.96
C PHE A 226 1.17 14.96 -7.56
N SER A 227 1.36 13.68 -7.24
CA SER A 227 1.97 13.26 -5.97
C SER A 227 3.44 13.66 -5.91
N ALA A 228 4.17 13.53 -7.03
CA ALA A 228 5.58 13.90 -7.11
C ALA A 228 5.78 15.40 -6.87
N ALA A 229 4.99 16.25 -7.52
CA ALA A 229 5.04 17.69 -7.30
C ALA A 229 4.71 18.06 -5.85
N ARG A 230 3.73 17.36 -5.26
CA ARG A 230 3.32 17.56 -3.88
C ARG A 230 4.44 17.28 -2.87
N TRP A 231 5.24 16.23 -3.09
CA TRP A 231 6.29 15.77 -2.19
C TRP A 231 7.70 16.15 -2.62
N GLN A 232 7.88 16.78 -3.78
CA GLN A 232 9.18 17.01 -4.43
C GLN A 232 9.95 15.69 -4.55
N ALA A 233 9.23 14.64 -4.95
CA ALA A 233 9.69 13.26 -4.92
C ALA A 233 10.33 12.84 -6.25
N GLU A 234 11.24 11.87 -6.18
CA GLU A 234 11.67 11.10 -7.35
C GLU A 234 10.53 10.16 -7.77
N VAL A 235 10.44 9.88 -9.08
CA VAL A 235 9.41 8.97 -9.63
C VAL A 235 10.10 7.81 -10.33
N ALA A 236 9.64 6.60 -10.05
CA ALA A 236 10.00 5.38 -10.75
C ALA A 236 8.74 4.73 -11.32
N VAL A 237 8.68 4.55 -12.63
CA VAL A 237 7.63 3.77 -13.29
C VAL A 237 8.17 2.37 -13.57
N VAL A 238 7.42 1.35 -13.15
CA VAL A 238 7.76 -0.05 -13.36
C VAL A 238 7.09 -0.51 -14.67
N PRO A 239 7.88 -0.86 -15.70
CA PRO A 239 7.33 -1.26 -17.00
C PRO A 239 6.39 -2.45 -16.86
N ARG A 240 5.26 -2.38 -17.54
CA ARG A 240 4.20 -3.40 -17.61
C ARG A 240 3.51 -3.77 -16.31
N ALA A 241 3.98 -3.32 -15.15
CA ALA A 241 3.38 -3.65 -13.86
C ALA A 241 1.99 -3.00 -13.70
N GLY A 242 1.07 -3.74 -13.08
CA GLY A 242 -0.25 -3.24 -12.68
C GLY A 242 -0.23 -2.47 -11.35
N HIS A 243 -1.42 -2.34 -10.75
CA HIS A 243 -1.60 -1.60 -9.50
C HIS A 243 -0.93 -2.28 -8.30
N THR A 244 -1.08 -3.61 -8.18
CA THR A 244 -0.65 -4.37 -7.00
C THR A 244 0.83 -4.75 -7.11
N LEU A 245 1.72 -3.75 -7.15
CA LEU A 245 3.15 -3.86 -7.44
C LEU A 245 3.87 -4.99 -6.68
N MET A 246 3.49 -5.27 -5.43
CA MET A 246 4.14 -6.28 -4.59
C MET A 246 3.71 -7.73 -4.89
N LEU A 247 2.62 -7.91 -5.65
CA LEU A 247 2.07 -9.23 -6.02
C LEU A 247 1.97 -9.41 -7.54
N ASP A 248 2.33 -8.39 -8.32
CA ASP A 248 2.30 -8.42 -9.78
C ASP A 248 3.36 -9.37 -10.36
N ALA A 249 3.19 -9.81 -11.59
CA ALA A 249 4.21 -10.58 -12.31
C ALA A 249 5.56 -9.84 -12.40
N HIS A 250 5.54 -8.51 -12.32
CA HIS A 250 6.70 -7.61 -12.37
C HIS A 250 7.16 -7.11 -10.99
N TRP A 251 6.75 -7.77 -9.91
CA TRP A 251 7.06 -7.38 -8.53
C TRP A 251 8.56 -7.18 -8.28
N GLN A 252 9.40 -8.01 -8.91
CA GLN A 252 10.84 -7.94 -8.70
C GLN A 252 11.41 -6.62 -9.21
N ALA A 253 10.98 -6.14 -10.38
CA ALA A 253 11.40 -4.84 -10.89
C ALA A 253 10.97 -3.69 -9.98
N ALA A 254 9.77 -3.77 -9.36
CA ALA A 254 9.33 -2.80 -8.36
C ALA A 254 10.21 -2.82 -7.11
N ALA A 255 10.59 -4.01 -6.63
CA ALA A 255 11.49 -4.19 -5.50
C ALA A 255 12.90 -3.66 -5.79
N GLU A 256 13.44 -3.95 -6.98
CA GLU A 256 14.77 -3.49 -7.41
C GLU A 256 14.82 -1.96 -7.50
N ARG A 257 13.85 -1.30 -8.14
CA ARG A 257 13.77 0.18 -8.19
C ARG A 257 13.71 0.81 -6.81
N THR A 258 12.97 0.16 -5.90
CA THR A 258 12.87 0.59 -4.51
C THR A 258 14.22 0.46 -3.78
N ALA A 259 14.90 -0.67 -3.91
CA ALA A 259 16.19 -0.92 -3.26
C ALA A 259 17.29 0.01 -3.81
N GLU A 260 17.40 0.18 -5.13
CA GLU A 260 18.34 1.11 -5.78
C GLU A 260 18.20 2.54 -5.22
N TRP A 261 16.97 2.97 -4.98
CA TRP A 261 16.73 4.29 -4.41
C TRP A 261 17.11 4.34 -2.92
N LEU A 262 16.74 3.32 -2.15
CA LEU A 262 17.11 3.20 -0.74
C LEU A 262 18.63 3.26 -0.57
N GLU A 263 19.38 2.44 -1.30
CA GLU A 263 20.85 2.37 -1.23
C GLU A 263 21.55 3.70 -1.58
N ARG A 264 20.92 4.53 -2.42
CA ARG A 264 21.46 5.86 -2.78
C ARG A 264 21.12 6.95 -1.77
N ARG A 265 20.04 6.81 -1.00
CA ARG A 265 19.45 7.89 -0.19
C ARG A 265 19.57 7.68 1.30
N ILE A 266 19.84 6.45 1.73
CA ILE A 266 19.95 6.06 3.13
C ILE A 266 21.26 5.24 3.40
#